data_8372d8dbcebfb2df19ddc8981b0f8add
#
_entry.id   8372d8dbcebfb2df19ddc8981b0f8add
#
_cell.length_a   1.000
_cell.length_b   1.000
_cell.length_c   1.000
_cell.angle_alpha   90.00
_cell.angle_beta   90.00
_cell.angle_gamma   90.00
#
_symmetry.space_group_name_H-M   'P 1'
#
loop_
_entity.id
_entity.type
_entity.pdbx_description
1 polymer ?
#
loop_
_entity_poly.entity_id
_entity_poly.type
_entity_poly.pdbx_seq_one_letter_code
_entity_poly.pdbx_strand_id
1 'polypeptide(L)'
;MTDNLPEIEEKEHRMRSASYHNPDRLLRHVSSMHRALTDTQVCVAVRVRPLNTREIEAQSNKCTELLGPGTLKITTAGQDPKTFHLDAVVHEDAPQEAIFHLTAKHIITKIFEGYNGTIFAYGQTGSGKTYSMIGGDETSEEGVIPRTCRRIFDTIAKDTEKTYLVKAQMVEIYKEKLKDLLAPEGFDLRAEEGSKWNGKLLIRHDKSKGGKGIYITGIREKIVTNTKDVLDLVQSATDKRVVGETNMNSESSRSHLVLSLTISCQHVTDVEGYTRTVSKLHMVDLAGSERAKATGATGARLKEGAAINKSLAALGKY
;
A
#
# COMPACT_ATOMS: atom_id res chain seq x y z
N MET A 1 -29.43 -14.02 43.27
CA MET A 1 -29.32 -14.54 41.90
C MET A 1 -28.91 -13.45 40.93
N THR A 2 -27.78 -12.77 41.16
CA THR A 2 -27.32 -11.62 40.33
C THR A 2 -25.80 -11.58 40.10
N ASP A 3 -25.06 -12.70 40.35
CA ASP A 3 -23.59 -12.66 40.31
C ASP A 3 -22.96 -13.27 39.04
N ASN A 4 -23.72 -13.62 38.03
CA ASN A 4 -23.18 -14.29 36.82
C ASN A 4 -23.17 -13.40 35.54
N LEU A 5 -23.54 -12.14 35.60
CA LEU A 5 -23.57 -11.23 34.45
C LEU A 5 -22.16 -10.92 33.88
N PRO A 6 -21.14 -10.62 34.70
CA PRO A 6 -19.82 -10.30 34.16
C PRO A 6 -19.09 -11.49 33.53
N GLU A 7 -19.28 -12.72 34.06
CA GLU A 7 -18.67 -13.93 33.49
C GLU A 7 -19.29 -14.34 32.13
N ILE A 8 -20.59 -14.11 31.95
CA ILE A 8 -21.29 -14.39 30.68
C ILE A 8 -20.85 -13.38 29.63
N GLU A 9 -20.76 -12.09 29.95
CA GLU A 9 -20.27 -11.06 29.03
C GLU A 9 -18.79 -11.29 28.66
N GLU A 10 -17.95 -11.65 29.63
CA GLU A 10 -16.53 -11.94 29.36
C GLU A 10 -16.37 -13.22 28.51
N LYS A 11 -17.21 -14.24 28.72
CA LYS A 11 -17.21 -15.48 27.93
C LYS A 11 -17.76 -15.26 26.52
N GLU A 12 -18.80 -14.45 26.38
CA GLU A 12 -19.29 -14.01 25.06
C GLU A 12 -18.29 -13.13 24.34
N HIS A 13 -17.61 -12.23 25.04
CA HIS A 13 -16.53 -11.40 24.50
C HIS A 13 -15.35 -12.25 24.03
N ARG A 14 -14.91 -13.25 24.82
CA ARG A 14 -13.87 -14.22 24.43
C ARG A 14 -14.30 -15.08 23.25
N MET A 15 -15.56 -15.55 23.20
CA MET A 15 -16.07 -16.30 22.05
C MET A 15 -16.20 -15.45 20.80
N ARG A 16 -16.61 -14.19 20.90
CA ARG A 16 -16.64 -13.23 19.78
C ARG A 16 -15.21 -12.92 19.31
N SER A 17 -14.29 -12.62 20.22
CA SER A 17 -12.87 -12.42 19.93
C SER A 17 -12.25 -13.65 19.23
N ALA A 18 -12.41 -14.86 19.79
CA ALA A 18 -11.91 -16.11 19.17
C ALA A 18 -12.49 -16.37 17.76
N SER A 19 -13.71 -15.87 17.48
CA SER A 19 -14.32 -16.02 16.16
C SER A 19 -13.72 -15.15 15.07
N TYR A 20 -13.06 -14.04 15.43
CA TYR A 20 -12.36 -13.15 14.50
C TYR A 20 -10.92 -13.58 14.21
N HIS A 21 -10.37 -14.51 15.00
CA HIS A 21 -9.07 -15.12 14.76
C HIS A 21 -9.13 -16.24 13.70
N ASN A 22 -10.32 -16.61 13.22
CA ASN A 22 -10.47 -17.60 12.15
C ASN A 22 -10.33 -16.93 10.77
N PRO A 23 -9.24 -17.20 10.02
CA PRO A 23 -9.00 -16.61 8.71
C PRO A 23 -10.15 -16.81 7.71
N ASP A 24 -10.80 -17.97 7.74
CA ASP A 24 -11.92 -18.29 6.84
C ASP A 24 -13.17 -17.46 7.13
N ARG A 25 -13.40 -17.11 8.38
CA ARG A 25 -14.52 -16.26 8.77
C ARG A 25 -14.28 -14.81 8.41
N LEU A 26 -13.04 -14.34 8.59
CA LEU A 26 -12.59 -13.04 8.13
C LEU A 26 -12.72 -12.96 6.59
N LEU A 27 -12.25 -13.96 5.84
CA LEU A 27 -12.34 -14.02 4.39
C LEU A 27 -13.80 -14.05 3.89
N ARG A 28 -14.70 -14.73 4.57
CA ARG A 28 -16.14 -14.73 4.24
C ARG A 28 -16.77 -13.36 4.47
N HIS A 29 -16.44 -12.70 5.57
CA HIS A 29 -16.91 -11.36 5.86
C HIS A 29 -16.42 -10.35 4.80
N VAL A 30 -15.14 -10.41 4.46
CA VAL A 30 -14.52 -9.65 3.37
C VAL A 30 -15.24 -9.86 2.04
N SER A 31 -15.54 -11.10 1.70
CA SER A 31 -16.24 -11.41 0.45
C SER A 31 -17.66 -10.84 0.41
N SER A 32 -18.33 -10.72 1.57
CA SER A 32 -19.64 -10.07 1.68
C SER A 32 -19.53 -8.54 1.56
N MET A 33 -18.48 -7.95 2.12
CA MET A 33 -18.21 -6.50 2.02
C MET A 33 -17.89 -6.07 0.59
N HIS A 34 -17.05 -6.83 -0.12
CA HIS A 34 -16.71 -6.52 -1.52
C HIS A 34 -17.93 -6.49 -2.46
N ARG A 35 -19.00 -7.23 -2.16
CA ARG A 35 -20.25 -7.15 -2.92
C ARG A 35 -21.03 -5.85 -2.67
N ALA A 36 -20.81 -5.20 -1.54
CA ALA A 36 -21.47 -3.96 -1.16
C ALA A 36 -20.71 -2.70 -1.62
N LEU A 37 -19.41 -2.83 -1.95
CA LEU A 37 -18.59 -1.71 -2.42
C LEU A 37 -18.90 -1.45 -3.90
N THR A 38 -19.29 -0.20 -4.20
CA THR A 38 -19.40 0.28 -5.58
C THR A 38 -18.01 0.57 -6.16
N ASP A 39 -17.87 0.53 -7.48
CA ASP A 39 -16.59 0.71 -8.19
C ASP A 39 -15.86 2.04 -7.92
N THR A 40 -16.52 2.98 -7.24
CA THR A 40 -16.00 4.32 -6.93
C THR A 40 -15.69 4.55 -5.45
N GLN A 41 -15.91 3.56 -4.58
CA GLN A 41 -15.72 3.74 -3.14
C GLN A 41 -14.28 3.48 -2.71
N VAL A 42 -13.80 4.33 -1.78
CA VAL A 42 -12.57 4.09 -1.05
C VAL A 42 -12.85 3.06 0.05
N CYS A 43 -12.09 1.97 0.07
CA CYS A 43 -12.15 0.96 1.13
C CYS A 43 -11.05 1.21 2.15
N VAL A 44 -11.41 1.35 3.41
CA VAL A 44 -10.49 1.59 4.53
C VAL A 44 -10.40 0.35 5.42
N ALA A 45 -9.27 -0.34 5.33
CA ALA A 45 -8.94 -1.46 6.21
C ALA A 45 -7.88 -1.05 7.23
N VAL A 46 -8.15 -1.25 8.53
CA VAL A 46 -7.16 -1.02 9.58
C VAL A 46 -6.54 -2.34 10.01
N ARG A 47 -5.22 -2.41 9.98
CA ARG A 47 -4.45 -3.53 10.52
C ARG A 47 -3.85 -3.11 11.86
N VAL A 48 -4.16 -3.84 12.91
CA VAL A 48 -3.48 -3.71 14.21
C VAL A 48 -2.24 -4.60 14.15
N ARG A 49 -1.06 -4.03 14.44
CA ARG A 49 0.17 -4.82 14.54
C ARG A 49 0.39 -5.35 15.98
N PRO A 50 1.11 -6.44 16.16
CA PRO A 50 1.54 -6.85 17.51
C PRO A 50 2.48 -5.82 18.13
N LEU A 51 2.62 -5.87 19.46
CA LEU A 51 3.63 -5.11 20.16
C LEU A 51 5.03 -5.55 19.70
N ASN A 52 5.90 -4.59 19.44
CA ASN A 52 7.30 -4.88 19.12
C ASN A 52 8.12 -5.15 20.39
N THR A 53 9.36 -5.66 20.21
CA THR A 53 10.25 -6.04 21.31
C THR A 53 10.44 -4.91 22.32
N ARG A 54 10.64 -3.66 21.88
CA ARG A 54 10.82 -2.50 22.75
C ARG A 54 9.56 -2.17 23.55
N GLU A 55 8.39 -2.32 22.96
CA GLU A 55 7.10 -2.11 23.62
C GLU A 55 6.83 -3.19 24.66
N ILE A 56 7.21 -4.44 24.38
CA ILE A 56 7.13 -5.56 25.33
C ILE A 56 8.09 -5.34 26.51
N GLU A 57 9.35 -5.01 26.23
CA GLU A 57 10.36 -4.69 27.25
C GLU A 57 9.97 -3.50 28.13
N ALA A 58 9.31 -2.48 27.53
CA ALA A 58 8.77 -1.33 28.24
C ALA A 58 7.46 -1.62 28.97
N GLN A 59 6.96 -2.86 28.96
CA GLN A 59 5.68 -3.27 29.53
C GLN A 59 4.50 -2.40 29.06
N SER A 60 4.51 -2.02 27.78
CA SER A 60 3.46 -1.20 27.19
C SER A 60 2.13 -1.95 27.15
N ASN A 61 1.04 -1.27 27.45
CA ASN A 61 -0.30 -1.82 27.37
C ASN A 61 -0.87 -1.66 25.97
N LYS A 62 -1.64 -2.66 25.51
CA LYS A 62 -2.44 -2.54 24.28
C LYS A 62 -3.50 -1.46 24.47
N CYS A 63 -3.58 -0.52 23.57
CA CYS A 63 -4.56 0.56 23.57
C CYS A 63 -5.73 0.31 22.59
N THR A 64 -5.72 -0.80 21.86
CA THR A 64 -6.71 -1.15 20.82
C THR A 64 -7.50 -2.38 21.23
N GLU A 65 -8.82 -2.34 20.96
CA GLU A 65 -9.75 -3.44 21.21
C GLU A 65 -10.66 -3.58 19.98
N LEU A 66 -10.72 -4.78 19.39
CA LEU A 66 -11.62 -5.09 18.28
C LEU A 66 -13.00 -5.46 18.85
N LEU A 67 -13.99 -4.60 18.58
CA LEU A 67 -15.38 -4.85 19.00
C LEU A 67 -16.18 -5.61 17.94
N GLY A 68 -15.65 -5.70 16.70
CA GLY A 68 -16.27 -6.38 15.58
C GLY A 68 -15.44 -6.27 14.30
N PRO A 69 -15.88 -6.86 13.19
CA PRO A 69 -15.11 -6.93 11.95
C PRO A 69 -14.74 -5.56 11.35
N GLY A 70 -15.55 -4.54 11.63
CA GLY A 70 -15.33 -3.16 11.18
C GLY A 70 -15.31 -2.16 12.34
N THR A 71 -15.19 -2.60 13.60
CA THR A 71 -15.28 -1.70 14.75
C THR A 71 -14.05 -1.81 15.62
N LEU A 72 -13.34 -0.70 15.77
CA LEU A 72 -12.14 -0.57 16.56
C LEU A 72 -12.34 0.45 17.68
N LYS A 73 -12.06 0.06 18.92
CA LYS A 73 -12.01 0.96 20.05
C LYS A 73 -10.56 1.25 20.41
N ILE A 74 -10.26 2.51 20.66
CA ILE A 74 -8.94 2.98 21.11
C ILE A 74 -9.10 3.64 22.48
N THR A 75 -8.31 3.17 23.44
CA THR A 75 -8.24 3.71 24.80
C THR A 75 -6.87 4.33 25.04
N THR A 76 -6.84 5.63 25.29
CA THR A 76 -5.62 6.38 25.59
C THR A 76 -5.66 6.85 27.03
N ALA A 77 -4.55 6.72 27.76
CA ALA A 77 -4.47 7.17 29.13
C ALA A 77 -4.87 8.64 29.29
N GLY A 78 -5.78 8.92 30.22
CA GLY A 78 -6.30 10.28 30.47
C GLY A 78 -7.28 10.84 29.44
N GLN A 79 -7.77 10.02 28.51
CA GLN A 79 -8.79 10.41 27.54
C GLN A 79 -9.93 9.40 27.51
N ASP A 80 -11.12 9.86 27.15
CA ASP A 80 -12.25 8.97 26.94
C ASP A 80 -11.98 8.00 25.76
N PRO A 81 -12.38 6.72 25.86
CA PRO A 81 -12.25 5.77 24.78
C PRO A 81 -12.98 6.24 23.51
N LYS A 82 -12.35 6.05 22.35
CA LYS A 82 -12.94 6.39 21.05
C LYS A 82 -13.21 5.13 20.25
N THR A 83 -14.41 5.05 19.68
CA THR A 83 -14.81 3.96 18.80
C THR A 83 -14.85 4.45 17.35
N PHE A 84 -14.28 3.65 16.46
CA PHE A 84 -14.21 3.92 15.02
C PHE A 84 -14.92 2.81 14.26
N HIS A 85 -15.69 3.20 13.24
CA HIS A 85 -16.33 2.29 12.30
C HIS A 85 -15.64 2.40 10.96
N LEU A 86 -15.18 1.27 10.43
CA LEU A 86 -14.32 1.14 9.26
C LEU A 86 -14.86 0.01 8.38
N ASP A 87 -14.41 -0.06 7.14
CA ASP A 87 -14.82 -1.16 6.25
C ASP A 87 -14.28 -2.50 6.75
N ALA A 88 -13.07 -2.52 7.31
CA ALA A 88 -12.53 -3.70 7.97
C ALA A 88 -11.52 -3.36 9.05
N VAL A 89 -11.45 -4.19 10.09
CA VAL A 89 -10.39 -4.17 11.10
C VAL A 89 -9.77 -5.56 11.19
N VAL A 90 -8.46 -5.61 11.10
CA VAL A 90 -7.68 -6.85 11.07
C VAL A 90 -6.82 -6.93 12.32
N HIS A 91 -6.98 -8.06 13.04
CA HIS A 91 -6.24 -8.33 14.27
C HIS A 91 -4.74 -8.53 14.03
N GLU A 92 -3.94 -8.39 15.10
CA GLU A 92 -2.48 -8.55 15.06
C GLU A 92 -2.01 -9.92 14.59
N ASP A 93 -2.78 -10.99 14.87
CA ASP A 93 -2.46 -12.36 14.48
C ASP A 93 -2.89 -12.71 13.04
N ALA A 94 -3.54 -11.79 12.34
CA ALA A 94 -4.03 -12.07 11.01
C ALA A 94 -2.88 -12.25 10.01
N PRO A 95 -2.91 -13.30 9.19
CA PRO A 95 -1.87 -13.57 8.21
C PRO A 95 -1.87 -12.50 7.10
N GLN A 96 -0.74 -12.35 6.42
CA GLN A 96 -0.58 -11.44 5.28
C GLN A 96 -1.61 -11.70 4.15
N GLU A 97 -1.96 -12.96 3.97
CA GLU A 97 -2.99 -13.35 2.99
C GLU A 97 -4.34 -12.70 3.26
N ALA A 98 -4.75 -12.55 4.53
CA ALA A 98 -5.99 -11.87 4.89
C ALA A 98 -5.98 -10.40 4.44
N ILE A 99 -4.85 -9.70 4.64
CA ILE A 99 -4.68 -8.32 4.18
C ILE A 99 -4.78 -8.22 2.66
N PHE A 100 -4.10 -9.13 1.93
CA PHE A 100 -4.18 -9.21 0.48
C PHE A 100 -5.62 -9.42 -0.01
N HIS A 101 -6.35 -10.35 0.58
CA HIS A 101 -7.74 -10.61 0.23
C HIS A 101 -8.65 -9.41 0.47
N LEU A 102 -8.44 -8.67 1.58
CA LEU A 102 -9.19 -7.47 1.93
C LEU A 102 -8.96 -6.32 0.96
N THR A 103 -7.70 -6.08 0.59
CA THR A 103 -7.32 -4.82 -0.04
C THR A 103 -7.08 -4.94 -1.54
N ALA A 104 -6.49 -6.05 -2.00
CA ALA A 104 -5.96 -6.16 -3.36
C ALA A 104 -6.80 -7.03 -4.30
N LYS A 105 -7.38 -8.12 -3.81
CA LYS A 105 -8.01 -9.14 -4.66
C LYS A 105 -9.10 -8.59 -5.57
N HIS A 106 -9.97 -7.73 -5.04
CA HIS A 106 -11.04 -7.11 -5.82
C HIS A 106 -10.48 -6.11 -6.85
N ILE A 107 -9.51 -5.30 -6.44
CA ILE A 107 -8.85 -4.32 -7.31
C ILE A 107 -8.21 -5.03 -8.51
N ILE A 108 -7.55 -6.18 -8.30
CA ILE A 108 -6.95 -6.95 -9.40
C ILE A 108 -8.01 -7.38 -10.42
N THR A 109 -9.18 -7.84 -9.97
CA THR A 109 -10.28 -8.18 -10.88
C THR A 109 -10.68 -6.97 -11.74
N LYS A 110 -10.83 -5.80 -11.12
CA LYS A 110 -11.17 -4.56 -11.81
C LYS A 110 -10.09 -4.07 -12.79
N ILE A 111 -8.82 -4.31 -12.48
CA ILE A 111 -7.70 -4.02 -13.40
C ILE A 111 -7.85 -4.79 -14.71
N PHE A 112 -8.23 -6.07 -14.68
CA PHE A 112 -8.46 -6.87 -15.88
C PHE A 112 -9.73 -6.48 -16.68
N GLU A 113 -10.66 -5.78 -16.02
CA GLU A 113 -11.83 -5.14 -16.66
C GLU A 113 -11.49 -3.76 -17.27
N GLY A 114 -10.26 -3.24 -17.07
CA GLY A 114 -9.80 -1.96 -17.61
C GLY A 114 -9.88 -0.78 -16.64
N TYR A 115 -10.25 -0.99 -15.39
CA TYR A 115 -10.26 0.06 -14.38
C TYR A 115 -8.87 0.29 -13.80
N ASN A 116 -8.62 1.52 -13.35
CA ASN A 116 -7.43 1.83 -12.58
C ASN A 116 -7.67 1.53 -11.10
N GLY A 117 -6.61 1.12 -10.39
CA GLY A 117 -6.66 0.84 -8.96
C GLY A 117 -5.50 1.47 -8.21
N THR A 118 -5.71 1.79 -6.95
CA THR A 118 -4.65 2.27 -6.05
C THR A 118 -4.79 1.60 -4.69
N ILE A 119 -3.69 1.07 -4.20
CA ILE A 119 -3.57 0.51 -2.85
C ILE A 119 -2.46 1.29 -2.15
N PHE A 120 -2.73 1.81 -0.96
CA PHE A 120 -1.69 2.48 -0.18
C PHE A 120 -1.75 2.10 1.29
N ALA A 121 -0.56 2.01 1.92
CA ALA A 121 -0.41 1.82 3.34
C ALA A 121 -0.15 3.17 4.03
N TYR A 122 -0.97 3.50 5.02
CA TYR A 122 -0.92 4.74 5.79
C TYR A 122 -0.73 4.43 7.28
N GLY A 123 0.07 5.23 7.97
CA GLY A 123 0.31 5.10 9.41
C GLY A 123 1.64 5.75 9.81
N GLN A 124 1.89 5.85 11.09
CA GLN A 124 3.15 6.39 11.62
C GLN A 124 4.35 5.48 11.29
N THR A 125 5.55 5.99 11.50
CA THR A 125 6.78 5.18 11.43
C THR A 125 6.69 4.02 12.43
N GLY A 126 7.08 2.82 12.00
CA GLY A 126 6.98 1.59 12.81
C GLY A 126 5.59 0.98 12.94
N SER A 127 4.56 1.50 12.23
CA SER A 127 3.21 0.91 12.25
C SER A 127 3.04 -0.35 11.38
N GLY A 128 4.07 -0.75 10.60
CA GLY A 128 4.03 -1.94 9.75
C GLY A 128 3.53 -1.69 8.32
N LYS A 129 3.63 -0.45 7.78
CA LYS A 129 3.28 -0.12 6.39
C LYS A 129 4.06 -0.97 5.39
N THR A 130 5.38 -0.91 5.46
CA THR A 130 6.30 -1.65 4.59
C THR A 130 6.11 -3.16 4.74
N TYR A 131 5.92 -3.66 5.98
CA TYR A 131 5.61 -5.07 6.23
C TYR A 131 4.28 -5.48 5.56
N SER A 132 3.26 -4.64 5.61
CA SER A 132 1.98 -4.92 4.94
C SER A 132 2.10 -4.87 3.42
N MET A 133 2.95 -3.99 2.86
CA MET A 133 3.10 -3.83 1.41
C MET A 133 4.10 -4.83 0.80
N ILE A 134 5.27 -4.98 1.39
CA ILE A 134 6.36 -5.83 0.86
C ILE A 134 6.36 -7.18 1.58
N GLY A 135 6.29 -7.19 2.92
CA GLY A 135 6.33 -8.40 3.74
C GLY A 135 7.67 -8.63 4.42
N GLY A 136 7.86 -9.86 4.89
CA GLY A 136 9.11 -10.40 5.43
C GLY A 136 9.81 -11.32 4.41
N ASP A 137 10.83 -12.04 4.89
CA ASP A 137 11.68 -12.88 4.04
C ASP A 137 11.04 -14.22 3.66
N GLU A 138 10.11 -14.72 4.48
CA GLU A 138 9.43 -15.98 4.21
C GLU A 138 8.22 -15.78 3.27
N THR A 139 7.92 -16.79 2.45
CA THR A 139 6.76 -16.76 1.54
C THR A 139 5.43 -16.57 2.27
N SER A 140 5.30 -17.10 3.48
CA SER A 140 4.13 -16.89 4.35
C SER A 140 3.94 -15.43 4.76
N GLU A 141 5.03 -14.68 4.86
CA GLU A 141 5.10 -13.28 5.26
C GLU A 141 5.03 -12.29 4.10
N GLU A 142 4.98 -12.76 2.86
CA GLU A 142 4.83 -11.89 1.70
C GLU A 142 3.66 -10.92 1.85
N GLY A 143 3.92 -9.64 1.57
CA GLY A 143 2.93 -8.57 1.65
C GLY A 143 1.99 -8.49 0.45
N VAL A 144 1.31 -7.36 0.34
CA VAL A 144 0.33 -7.10 -0.72
C VAL A 144 0.99 -7.07 -2.10
N ILE A 145 2.18 -6.47 -2.25
CA ILE A 145 2.87 -6.33 -3.55
C ILE A 145 3.20 -7.69 -4.16
N PRO A 146 3.96 -8.60 -3.50
CA PRO A 146 4.31 -9.89 -4.09
C PRO A 146 3.06 -10.74 -4.41
N ARG A 147 2.08 -10.77 -3.52
CA ARG A 147 0.82 -11.53 -3.74
C ARG A 147 0.02 -10.97 -4.92
N THR A 148 -0.01 -9.65 -5.06
CA THR A 148 -0.66 -8.97 -6.19
C THR A 148 0.02 -9.31 -7.51
N CYS A 149 1.35 -9.24 -7.57
CA CYS A 149 2.11 -9.57 -8.77
C CYS A 149 1.90 -11.04 -9.16
N ARG A 150 1.99 -11.97 -8.20
CA ARG A 150 1.72 -13.38 -8.45
C ARG A 150 0.32 -13.58 -9.03
N ARG A 151 -0.70 -12.99 -8.41
CA ARG A 151 -2.08 -13.11 -8.88
C ARG A 151 -2.28 -12.52 -10.29
N ILE A 152 -1.63 -11.41 -10.62
CA ILE A 152 -1.67 -10.81 -11.97
C ILE A 152 -1.05 -11.77 -12.98
N PHE A 153 0.17 -12.25 -12.76
CA PHE A 153 0.83 -13.12 -13.73
C PHE A 153 0.20 -14.51 -13.82
N ASP A 154 -0.35 -15.06 -12.74
CA ASP A 154 -1.14 -16.30 -12.76
C ASP A 154 -2.43 -16.14 -13.58
N THR A 155 -3.05 -14.95 -13.52
CA THR A 155 -4.24 -14.65 -14.32
C THR A 155 -3.86 -14.53 -15.80
N ILE A 156 -2.79 -13.82 -16.11
CA ILE A 156 -2.27 -13.66 -17.49
C ILE A 156 -1.90 -15.02 -18.08
N ALA A 157 -1.23 -15.88 -17.34
CA ALA A 157 -0.81 -17.20 -17.81
C ALA A 157 -1.97 -18.15 -18.13
N LYS A 158 -3.14 -17.93 -17.53
CA LYS A 158 -4.36 -18.72 -17.74
C LYS A 158 -5.25 -18.18 -18.86
N ASP A 159 -5.05 -16.94 -19.28
CA ASP A 159 -5.86 -16.31 -20.31
C ASP A 159 -5.25 -16.60 -21.69
N THR A 160 -5.93 -17.41 -22.48
CA THR A 160 -5.52 -17.78 -23.84
C THR A 160 -6.15 -16.90 -24.92
N GLU A 161 -7.10 -16.04 -24.55
CA GLU A 161 -7.84 -15.20 -25.49
C GLU A 161 -7.20 -13.83 -25.71
N LYS A 162 -6.32 -13.42 -24.79
CA LYS A 162 -5.69 -12.09 -24.82
C LYS A 162 -4.17 -12.17 -24.74
N THR A 163 -3.54 -11.20 -25.37
CA THR A 163 -2.11 -10.91 -25.20
C THR A 163 -1.95 -9.75 -24.21
N TYR A 164 -0.92 -9.82 -23.38
CA TYR A 164 -0.67 -8.86 -22.31
C TYR A 164 0.72 -8.24 -22.42
N LEU A 165 0.79 -6.94 -22.13
CA LEU A 165 2.04 -6.22 -21.92
C LEU A 165 1.97 -5.55 -20.54
N VAL A 166 2.86 -5.95 -19.64
CA VAL A 166 2.96 -5.35 -18.31
C VAL A 166 4.23 -4.51 -18.22
N LYS A 167 4.09 -3.26 -17.78
CA LYS A 167 5.19 -2.33 -17.56
C LYS A 167 5.20 -1.88 -16.11
N ALA A 168 6.38 -1.82 -15.53
CA ALA A 168 6.61 -1.35 -14.17
C ALA A 168 7.34 0.00 -14.16
N GLN A 169 6.93 0.89 -13.25
CA GLN A 169 7.62 2.12 -12.88
C GLN A 169 7.80 2.14 -11.36
N MET A 170 8.92 2.66 -10.87
CA MET A 170 9.14 2.85 -9.44
C MET A 170 9.65 4.25 -9.15
N VAL A 171 8.92 4.95 -8.31
CA VAL A 171 9.19 6.35 -7.95
C VAL A 171 9.32 6.48 -6.44
N GLU A 172 10.34 7.19 -6.02
CA GLU A 172 10.44 7.73 -4.67
C GLU A 172 10.01 9.20 -4.67
N ILE A 173 9.19 9.57 -3.69
CA ILE A 173 8.82 10.98 -3.46
C ILE A 173 9.39 11.39 -2.09
N TYR A 174 10.39 12.26 -2.12
CA TYR A 174 11.03 12.79 -0.94
C TYR A 174 11.12 14.30 -0.99
N LYS A 175 10.61 15.00 0.03
CA LYS A 175 10.56 16.48 0.08
C LYS A 175 9.97 17.10 -1.21
N GLU A 176 8.85 16.57 -1.69
CA GLU A 176 8.17 17.02 -2.92
C GLU A 176 9.01 16.84 -4.21
N LYS A 177 10.11 16.08 -4.15
CA LYS A 177 10.93 15.73 -5.30
C LYS A 177 10.73 14.30 -5.71
N LEU A 178 10.67 14.08 -7.03
CA LEU A 178 10.55 12.75 -7.63
C LEU A 178 11.95 12.19 -7.93
N LYS A 179 12.16 10.92 -7.63
CA LYS A 179 13.36 10.16 -7.99
C LYS A 179 12.93 8.87 -8.68
N ASP A 180 13.49 8.60 -9.85
CA ASP A 180 13.30 7.36 -10.59
C ASP A 180 14.20 6.28 -9.99
N LEU A 181 13.62 5.27 -9.35
CA LEU A 181 14.37 4.18 -8.74
C LEU A 181 14.82 3.12 -9.75
N LEU A 182 14.29 3.14 -10.98
CA LEU A 182 14.72 2.26 -12.07
C LEU A 182 15.87 2.86 -12.89
N ALA A 183 16.25 4.11 -12.61
CA ALA A 183 17.41 4.71 -13.24
C ALA A 183 18.72 4.04 -12.78
N PRO A 184 19.73 3.85 -13.66
CA PRO A 184 21.05 3.42 -13.26
C PRO A 184 21.68 4.35 -12.23
N GLU A 185 22.59 3.85 -11.43
CA GLU A 185 23.39 4.70 -10.54
C GLU A 185 24.22 5.69 -11.35
N GLY A 186 24.33 6.92 -10.84
CA GLY A 186 25.08 7.98 -11.52
C GLY A 186 24.42 8.54 -12.78
N PHE A 187 23.21 8.09 -13.13
CA PHE A 187 22.52 8.61 -14.31
C PHE A 187 21.99 10.02 -14.03
N ASP A 188 22.68 11.03 -14.59
CA ASP A 188 22.18 12.40 -14.64
C ASP A 188 21.31 12.59 -15.88
N LEU A 189 20.01 12.70 -15.67
CA LEU A 189 19.03 12.95 -16.74
C LEU A 189 19.32 14.26 -17.52
N ARG A 190 20.23 15.11 -17.03
CA ARG A 190 20.69 16.33 -17.72
C ARG A 190 21.72 16.07 -18.81
N ALA A 191 22.26 14.85 -18.92
CA ALA A 191 23.43 14.54 -19.74
C ALA A 191 23.12 14.11 -21.18
N GLU A 192 21.86 14.05 -21.62
CA GLU A 192 21.55 13.81 -23.04
C GLU A 192 21.67 15.12 -23.82
N GLU A 193 22.82 15.35 -24.46
CA GLU A 193 23.06 16.45 -25.39
C GLU A 193 22.00 16.48 -26.49
N GLY A 194 21.29 17.62 -26.60
CA GLY A 194 20.26 17.83 -27.61
C GLY A 194 18.82 17.51 -27.16
N SER A 195 18.61 16.96 -25.98
CA SER A 195 17.27 16.77 -25.42
C SER A 195 16.65 18.11 -25.00
N LYS A 196 15.47 18.46 -25.53
CA LYS A 196 14.65 19.58 -25.01
C LYS A 196 14.17 19.36 -23.57
N TRP A 197 14.43 18.19 -23.03
CA TRP A 197 14.03 17.80 -21.70
C TRP A 197 15.20 18.05 -20.71
N ASN A 198 14.94 18.82 -19.67
CA ASN A 198 15.94 19.28 -18.70
C ASN A 198 16.26 18.24 -17.59
N GLY A 199 15.97 16.96 -17.81
CA GLY A 199 16.24 15.88 -16.86
C GLY A 199 15.33 15.84 -15.63
N LYS A 200 14.34 16.72 -15.53
CA LYS A 200 13.47 16.82 -14.37
C LYS A 200 12.22 15.98 -14.55
N LEU A 201 11.97 15.03 -13.63
CA LEU A 201 10.70 14.33 -13.57
C LEU A 201 9.57 15.31 -13.21
N LEU A 202 8.49 15.31 -14.00
CA LEU A 202 7.35 16.19 -13.78
C LEU A 202 6.07 15.42 -13.86
N ILE A 203 5.16 15.64 -12.92
CA ILE A 203 3.80 15.13 -12.99
C ILE A 203 3.02 15.94 -14.02
N ARG A 204 2.38 15.28 -14.96
CA ARG A 204 1.54 15.85 -16.00
C ARG A 204 0.17 15.23 -15.97
N HIS A 205 -0.83 15.97 -16.46
CA HIS A 205 -2.21 15.50 -16.60
C HIS A 205 -2.64 15.65 -18.07
N ASP A 206 -2.79 14.53 -18.74
CA ASP A 206 -3.37 14.46 -20.09
C ASP A 206 -4.89 14.26 -19.95
N LYS A 207 -5.64 15.30 -20.22
CA LYS A 207 -7.10 15.34 -20.12
C LYS A 207 -7.80 14.96 -21.44
N SER A 208 -7.06 14.63 -22.49
CA SER A 208 -7.64 14.26 -23.76
C SER A 208 -8.44 12.95 -23.64
N LYS A 209 -9.48 12.80 -24.46
CA LYS A 209 -10.27 11.56 -24.49
C LYS A 209 -9.36 10.41 -24.95
N GLY A 210 -9.22 9.36 -24.13
CA GLY A 210 -8.25 8.29 -24.36
C GLY A 210 -6.80 8.65 -24.01
N GLY A 211 -6.57 9.81 -23.38
CA GLY A 211 -5.26 10.27 -22.95
C GLY A 211 -4.68 9.47 -21.77
N LYS A 212 -3.42 9.75 -21.44
CA LYS A 212 -2.66 9.01 -20.41
C LYS A 212 -3.17 9.23 -18.98
N GLY A 213 -4.08 10.21 -18.77
CA GLY A 213 -4.46 10.64 -17.43
C GLY A 213 -3.28 11.30 -16.72
N ILE A 214 -3.06 11.01 -15.43
CA ILE A 214 -1.89 11.47 -14.69
C ILE A 214 -0.70 10.58 -15.03
N TYR A 215 0.43 11.20 -15.38
CA TYR A 215 1.68 10.50 -15.70
C TYR A 215 2.90 11.35 -15.32
N ILE A 216 4.06 10.70 -15.23
CA ILE A 216 5.34 11.36 -14.93
C ILE A 216 6.14 11.39 -16.22
N THR A 217 6.54 12.60 -16.68
CA THR A 217 7.44 12.72 -17.82
C THR A 217 8.84 12.30 -17.45
N GLY A 218 9.49 11.55 -18.36
CA GLY A 218 10.88 11.12 -18.20
C GLY A 218 11.12 9.95 -17.26
N ILE A 219 10.09 9.44 -16.62
CA ILE A 219 10.19 8.23 -15.82
C ILE A 219 10.47 7.02 -16.70
N ARG A 220 11.31 6.13 -16.23
CA ARG A 220 11.61 4.86 -16.90
C ARG A 220 10.52 3.84 -16.68
N GLU A 221 10.21 3.11 -17.75
CA GLU A 221 9.32 1.97 -17.71
C GLU A 221 10.12 0.71 -18.03
N LYS A 222 9.99 -0.33 -17.22
CA LYS A 222 10.52 -1.66 -17.52
C LYS A 222 9.40 -2.61 -17.87
N ILE A 223 9.55 -3.35 -18.98
CA ILE A 223 8.69 -4.48 -19.29
C ILE A 223 9.02 -5.58 -18.30
N VAL A 224 7.99 -6.16 -17.70
CA VAL A 224 8.07 -7.27 -16.75
C VAL A 224 7.19 -8.41 -17.25
N THR A 225 7.69 -9.63 -17.18
CA THR A 225 7.05 -10.81 -17.79
C THR A 225 6.59 -11.83 -16.76
N ASN A 226 7.02 -11.68 -15.53
CA ASN A 226 6.70 -12.60 -14.43
C ASN A 226 6.83 -11.88 -13.08
N THR A 227 6.39 -12.56 -12.03
CA THR A 227 6.45 -12.05 -10.65
C THR A 227 7.87 -11.71 -10.21
N LYS A 228 8.85 -12.56 -10.56
CA LYS A 228 10.25 -12.37 -10.15
C LYS A 228 10.80 -11.06 -10.70
N ASP A 229 10.52 -10.72 -11.96
CA ASP A 229 10.98 -9.46 -12.58
C ASP A 229 10.56 -8.26 -11.72
N VAL A 230 9.31 -8.24 -11.24
CA VAL A 230 8.80 -7.13 -10.41
C VAL A 230 9.46 -7.14 -9.04
N LEU A 231 9.60 -8.30 -8.40
CA LEU A 231 10.21 -8.40 -7.07
C LEU A 231 11.68 -8.00 -7.08
N ASP A 232 12.43 -8.37 -8.11
CA ASP A 232 13.83 -7.93 -8.30
C ASP A 232 13.91 -6.39 -8.43
N LEU A 233 12.94 -5.75 -9.10
CA LEU A 233 12.87 -4.28 -9.17
C LEU A 233 12.54 -3.66 -7.80
N VAL A 234 11.61 -4.25 -7.04
CA VAL A 234 11.25 -3.79 -5.70
C VAL A 234 12.45 -3.90 -4.76
N GLN A 235 13.16 -5.02 -4.78
CA GLN A 235 14.36 -5.21 -3.97
C GLN A 235 15.44 -4.19 -4.31
N SER A 236 15.78 -4.06 -5.60
CA SER A 236 16.76 -3.07 -6.06
C SER A 236 16.41 -1.64 -5.67
N ALA A 237 15.13 -1.29 -5.73
CA ALA A 237 14.65 0.04 -5.33
C ALA A 237 14.74 0.24 -3.81
N THR A 238 14.46 -0.80 -3.02
CA THR A 238 14.59 -0.76 -1.57
C THR A 238 16.04 -0.58 -1.16
N ASP A 239 16.96 -1.31 -1.79
CA ASP A 239 18.41 -1.22 -1.54
C ASP A 239 18.94 0.19 -1.84
N LYS A 240 18.51 0.81 -2.95
CA LYS A 240 18.87 2.19 -3.31
C LYS A 240 18.34 3.24 -2.31
N ARG A 241 17.24 2.97 -1.63
CA ARG A 241 16.72 3.83 -0.54
C ARG A 241 17.58 3.71 0.71
N VAL A 242 18.02 2.50 1.06
CA VAL A 242 18.88 2.23 2.23
C VAL A 242 20.25 2.87 2.08
N VAL A 243 20.88 2.77 0.90
CA VAL A 243 22.20 3.39 0.64
C VAL A 243 22.18 4.92 0.76
N GLY A 244 21.04 5.55 0.53
CA GLY A 244 20.85 7.00 0.74
C GLY A 244 20.72 7.41 2.22
N GLU A 245 20.63 6.44 3.15
CA GLU A 245 20.47 6.70 4.58
C GLU A 245 21.82 7.08 5.23
N THR A 246 21.90 8.28 5.78
CA THR A 246 22.99 8.62 6.72
C THR A 246 22.66 8.04 8.09
N ASN A 247 23.67 7.58 8.85
CA ASN A 247 23.63 6.83 10.11
C ASN A 247 22.68 7.32 11.24
N MET A 248 21.89 8.35 11.04
CA MET A 248 20.98 8.91 12.05
C MET A 248 19.53 9.12 11.60
N ASN A 249 19.19 8.90 10.31
CA ASN A 249 17.84 9.19 9.80
C ASN A 249 17.46 8.20 8.71
N SER A 250 16.54 7.28 9.01
CA SER A 250 15.94 6.40 8.01
C SER A 250 15.17 7.23 6.96
N GLU A 251 15.75 7.39 5.76
CA GLU A 251 15.13 8.11 4.64
C GLU A 251 13.85 7.37 4.19
N SER A 252 13.83 6.05 4.34
CA SER A 252 12.71 5.17 4.02
C SER A 252 11.43 5.51 4.82
N SER A 253 11.58 5.93 6.08
CA SER A 253 10.42 6.38 6.88
C SER A 253 9.87 7.75 6.49
N ARG A 254 10.61 8.51 5.65
CA ARG A 254 10.33 9.90 5.29
C ARG A 254 10.05 10.13 3.82
N SER A 255 10.14 9.09 3.00
CA SER A 255 9.82 9.11 1.58
C SER A 255 8.66 8.18 1.27
N HIS A 256 7.89 8.50 0.23
CA HIS A 256 6.86 7.61 -0.30
C HIS A 256 7.47 6.76 -1.41
N LEU A 257 7.20 5.47 -1.40
CA LEU A 257 7.54 4.54 -2.47
C LEU A 257 6.29 4.24 -3.29
N VAL A 258 6.34 4.47 -4.58
CA VAL A 258 5.23 4.20 -5.50
C VAL A 258 5.67 3.19 -6.55
N LEU A 259 5.14 1.98 -6.50
CA LEU A 259 5.20 1.01 -7.58
C LEU A 259 3.95 1.16 -8.45
N SER A 260 4.14 1.36 -9.73
CA SER A 260 3.05 1.45 -10.71
C SER A 260 3.18 0.37 -11.75
N LEU A 261 2.15 -0.46 -11.90
CA LEU A 261 2.05 -1.45 -12.97
C LEU A 261 1.04 -0.93 -14.00
N THR A 262 1.45 -0.83 -15.25
CA THR A 262 0.55 -0.58 -16.38
C THR A 262 0.33 -1.89 -17.11
N ILE A 263 -0.91 -2.37 -17.12
CA ILE A 263 -1.32 -3.61 -17.76
C ILE A 263 -2.09 -3.23 -19.04
N SER A 264 -1.56 -3.61 -20.17
CA SER A 264 -2.23 -3.44 -21.48
C SER A 264 -2.61 -4.80 -21.99
N CYS A 265 -3.84 -4.99 -22.43
CA CYS A 265 -4.28 -6.24 -23.06
C CYS A 265 -5.01 -5.97 -24.36
N GLN A 266 -4.96 -6.96 -25.25
CA GLN A 266 -5.58 -6.96 -26.57
C GLN A 266 -6.05 -8.37 -26.88
N HIS A 267 -7.21 -8.52 -27.49
CA HIS A 267 -7.71 -9.81 -27.93
C HIS A 267 -6.80 -10.41 -29.03
N VAL A 268 -6.52 -11.72 -28.96
CA VAL A 268 -5.64 -12.39 -29.94
C VAL A 268 -6.19 -12.29 -31.36
N THR A 269 -7.53 -12.26 -31.51
CA THR A 269 -8.22 -12.12 -32.80
C THR A 269 -8.30 -10.70 -33.32
N ASP A 270 -7.93 -9.69 -32.50
CA ASP A 270 -7.95 -8.28 -32.89
C ASP A 270 -6.61 -7.90 -33.53
N VAL A 271 -6.45 -8.31 -34.78
CA VAL A 271 -5.22 -8.09 -35.59
C VAL A 271 -4.96 -6.59 -35.83
N GLU A 272 -6.00 -5.78 -35.88
CA GLU A 272 -5.91 -4.33 -36.13
C GLU A 272 -5.70 -3.50 -34.84
N GLY A 273 -5.83 -4.11 -33.64
CA GLY A 273 -5.51 -3.49 -32.37
C GLY A 273 -6.51 -2.43 -31.87
N TYR A 274 -7.74 -2.44 -32.37
CA TYR A 274 -8.76 -1.44 -32.03
C TYR A 274 -9.32 -1.60 -30.61
N THR A 275 -9.25 -2.80 -30.01
CA THR A 275 -9.84 -3.11 -28.70
C THR A 275 -8.79 -3.24 -27.59
N ARG A 276 -7.83 -2.32 -27.57
CA ARG A 276 -6.80 -2.32 -26.53
C ARG A 276 -7.33 -1.74 -25.23
N THR A 277 -7.30 -2.55 -24.16
CA THR A 277 -7.59 -2.08 -22.82
C THR A 277 -6.28 -1.77 -22.07
N VAL A 278 -6.24 -0.65 -21.37
CA VAL A 278 -5.08 -0.23 -20.56
C VAL A 278 -5.56 0.14 -19.18
N SER A 279 -5.00 -0.48 -18.17
CA SER A 279 -5.25 -0.19 -16.77
C SER A 279 -3.95 0.08 -16.01
N LYS A 280 -4.05 0.83 -14.91
CA LYS A 280 -2.92 1.14 -14.03
C LYS A 280 -3.24 0.72 -12.61
N LEU A 281 -2.30 0.02 -11.99
CA LEU A 281 -2.33 -0.31 -10.58
C LEU A 281 -1.18 0.40 -9.88
N HIS A 282 -1.52 1.25 -8.91
CA HIS A 282 -0.54 1.91 -8.05
C HIS A 282 -0.54 1.25 -6.68
N MET A 283 0.63 0.85 -6.21
CA MET A 283 0.86 0.31 -4.88
C MET A 283 1.86 1.22 -4.15
N VAL A 284 1.42 1.79 -3.03
CA VAL A 284 2.12 2.91 -2.40
C VAL A 284 2.42 2.60 -0.93
N ASP A 285 3.70 2.60 -0.59
CA ASP A 285 4.17 2.64 0.80
C ASP A 285 4.44 4.10 1.18
N LEU A 286 3.54 4.68 1.99
CA LEU A 286 3.63 6.09 2.36
C LEU A 286 4.68 6.33 3.45
N ALA A 287 5.24 7.54 3.48
CA ALA A 287 6.03 8.02 4.60
C ALA A 287 5.26 7.99 5.92
N GLY A 288 5.95 8.09 7.04
CA GLY A 288 5.34 8.15 8.38
C GLY A 288 4.40 9.35 8.54
N SER A 289 3.23 9.11 9.11
CA SER A 289 2.18 10.13 9.30
C SER A 289 2.27 10.86 10.64
N GLU A 290 3.32 10.62 11.42
CA GLU A 290 3.54 11.28 12.71
C GLU A 290 3.68 12.79 12.57
N ARG A 291 3.16 13.53 13.55
CA ARG A 291 3.29 14.99 13.58
C ARG A 291 4.74 15.39 13.91
N ALA A 292 5.36 16.20 13.05
CA ALA A 292 6.73 16.69 13.23
C ALA A 292 6.96 17.34 14.61
N LYS A 293 5.95 18.00 15.19
CA LYS A 293 6.02 18.56 16.55
C LYS A 293 6.06 17.49 17.64
N ALA A 294 5.42 16.33 17.43
CA ALA A 294 5.39 15.25 18.41
C ALA A 294 6.71 14.48 18.52
N THR A 295 7.58 14.60 17.50
CA THR A 295 8.90 13.94 17.46
C THR A 295 10.01 14.75 18.14
N GLY A 296 9.72 15.92 18.73
CA GLY A 296 10.74 16.82 19.31
C GLY A 296 11.70 17.43 18.27
N ALA A 297 11.36 17.35 16.98
CA ALA A 297 12.19 17.85 15.90
C ALA A 297 12.27 19.38 15.90
N THR A 298 13.47 19.92 15.73
CA THR A 298 13.74 21.37 15.65
C THR A 298 14.48 21.74 14.34
N GLY A 299 14.45 22.99 13.94
CA GLY A 299 15.24 23.50 12.83
C GLY A 299 14.94 22.83 11.48
N ALA A 300 15.95 22.29 10.82
CA ALA A 300 15.83 21.64 9.51
C ALA A 300 14.93 20.40 9.52
N ARG A 301 14.93 19.62 10.61
CA ARG A 301 14.08 18.45 10.80
C ARG A 301 12.59 18.80 10.89
N LEU A 302 12.25 19.92 11.52
CA LEU A 302 10.87 20.40 11.57
C LEU A 302 10.36 20.79 10.18
N LYS A 303 11.19 21.48 9.37
CA LYS A 303 10.86 21.83 7.98
C LYS A 303 10.69 20.57 7.10
N GLU A 304 11.53 19.58 7.30
CA GLU A 304 11.43 18.29 6.60
C GLU A 304 10.13 17.57 6.93
N GLY A 305 9.80 17.39 8.21
CA GLY A 305 8.54 16.80 8.64
C GLY A 305 7.31 17.56 8.14
N ALA A 306 7.38 18.89 8.05
CA ALA A 306 6.31 19.69 7.46
C ALA A 306 6.13 19.42 5.95
N ALA A 307 7.21 19.21 5.20
CA ALA A 307 7.15 18.87 3.78
C ALA A 307 6.56 17.46 3.56
N ILE A 308 6.93 16.47 4.40
CA ILE A 308 6.37 15.13 4.37
C ILE A 308 4.86 15.16 4.69
N ASN A 309 4.46 15.87 5.74
CA ASN A 309 3.06 15.99 6.12
C ASN A 309 2.21 16.75 5.09
N LYS A 310 2.80 17.60 4.27
CA LYS A 310 2.10 18.29 3.18
C LYS A 310 1.61 17.33 2.11
N SER A 311 2.43 16.36 1.70
CA SER A 311 2.01 15.32 0.74
C SER A 311 0.91 14.43 1.34
N LEU A 312 1.05 14.04 2.61
CA LEU A 312 0.04 13.24 3.31
C LEU A 312 -1.29 14.00 3.53
N ALA A 313 -1.24 15.33 3.77
CA ALA A 313 -2.44 16.16 3.92
C ALA A 313 -3.30 16.22 2.64
N ALA A 314 -2.73 15.92 1.48
CA ALA A 314 -3.48 15.81 0.24
C ALA A 314 -4.48 14.64 0.26
N LEU A 315 -4.16 13.52 0.95
CA LEU A 315 -5.06 12.37 1.11
C LEU A 315 -6.32 12.71 1.93
N GLY A 316 -6.21 13.63 2.90
CA GLY A 316 -7.34 14.04 3.76
C GLY A 316 -8.30 15.04 3.10
N LYS A 317 -8.09 15.41 1.83
CA LYS A 317 -8.97 16.32 1.08
C LYS A 317 -9.96 15.60 0.17
N TYR A 318 -9.85 14.30 0.06
CA TYR A 318 -10.72 13.39 -0.68
C TYR A 318 -11.31 12.35 0.29
#